data_970b384beb9c64a15ac44ad1c38653f1
#
_entry.id   970b384beb9c64a15ac44ad1c38653f1
#
_cell.length_a   1.000
_cell.length_b   1.000
_cell.length_c   1.000
_cell.angle_alpha   90.00
_cell.angle_beta   90.00
_cell.angle_gamma   90.00
#
_symmetry.space_group_name_H-M   'P 1'
#
loop_
_entity.id
_entity.type
_entity.pdbx_description
1 polymer ?
#
loop_
_entity_poly.entity_id
_entity_poly.type
_entity_poly.pdbx_seq_one_letter_code
_entity_poly.pdbx_strand_id
1 'polypeptide(L)'
;MAKIEIYFIHPNSLCIFAVNNKMKLQFWTIGKAHEPYVKEGVEMFTKRIANYYPVEWNIIATPKNAATLSEAGLKKKEGEIILQLLQKEDYLVLLDERGKQLTSEDVAAFIQLRGNESAKNIIFLIGGAYGVSEELMQRANYKWSLSPLVFPHQLVRLILAEQVYRACSINRNEKYHHS
;
A
#
# COMPACT_ATOMS: atom_id res chain seq x y z
N MET A 1 9.73 20.94 -17.65
CA MET A 1 10.33 21.89 -16.70
C MET A 1 9.65 21.68 -15.34
N ALA A 2 10.34 21.12 -14.37
CA ALA A 2 9.81 20.91 -13.02
C ALA A 2 9.91 22.25 -12.26
N LYS A 3 8.80 22.75 -11.74
CA LYS A 3 8.79 23.92 -10.85
C LYS A 3 9.41 23.52 -9.50
N ILE A 4 10.50 24.18 -9.14
CA ILE A 4 11.11 24.10 -7.80
C ILE A 4 10.43 25.20 -6.98
N GLU A 5 9.58 24.83 -6.03
CA GLU A 5 9.09 25.77 -5.01
C GLU A 5 10.02 25.70 -3.80
N ILE A 6 10.72 26.82 -3.54
CA ILE A 6 11.65 26.97 -2.40
C ILE A 6 10.87 27.63 -1.26
N TYR A 7 10.63 26.89 -0.19
CA TYR A 7 10.11 27.45 1.06
C TYR A 7 11.27 27.70 2.04
N PHE A 8 11.47 28.96 2.40
CA PHE A 8 12.41 29.36 3.45
C PHE A 8 11.80 29.16 4.84
N ILE A 9 12.34 28.25 5.63
CA ILE A 9 12.02 28.13 7.06
C ILE A 9 13.34 28.06 7.84
N HIS A 10 13.67 29.15 8.55
CA HIS A 10 14.73 29.36 9.55
C HIS A 10 16.20 29.11 9.15
N PRO A 11 17.17 29.95 9.65
CA PRO A 11 18.54 30.01 9.14
C PRO A 11 19.46 28.84 9.49
N ASN A 12 19.02 27.78 10.16
CA ASN A 12 19.89 26.67 10.57
C ASN A 12 19.42 25.24 10.20
N SER A 13 18.46 25.07 9.29
CA SER A 13 18.19 23.75 8.73
C SER A 13 17.70 23.86 7.29
N LEU A 14 18.64 23.73 6.36
CA LEU A 14 18.32 23.59 4.94
C LEU A 14 17.88 22.14 4.68
N CYS A 15 16.66 21.77 5.07
CA CYS A 15 16.02 20.56 4.60
C CYS A 15 15.39 20.85 3.23
N ILE A 16 16.18 20.66 2.17
CA ILE A 16 15.64 20.64 0.81
C ILE A 16 14.83 19.34 0.68
N PHE A 17 13.55 19.40 1.01
CA PHE A 17 12.61 18.34 0.61
C PHE A 17 12.30 18.50 -0.88
N ALA A 18 13.18 17.99 -1.73
CA ALA A 18 12.80 17.71 -3.10
C ALA A 18 11.75 16.59 -3.02
N VAL A 19 10.47 16.95 -3.05
CA VAL A 19 9.39 15.98 -3.25
C VAL A 19 9.61 15.39 -4.64
N ASN A 20 10.32 14.28 -4.70
CA ASN A 20 10.45 13.52 -5.94
C ASN A 20 9.10 12.84 -6.19
N ASN A 21 8.18 13.60 -6.80
CA ASN A 21 6.76 13.27 -7.04
C ASN A 21 6.59 12.16 -8.10
N LYS A 22 7.58 11.26 -8.23
CA LYS A 22 7.57 10.16 -9.21
C LYS A 22 7.07 8.83 -8.64
N MET A 23 7.14 8.63 -7.31
CA MET A 23 6.71 7.40 -6.68
C MET A 23 5.18 7.35 -6.58
N LYS A 24 4.57 6.28 -7.09
CA LYS A 24 3.12 6.02 -7.02
C LYS A 24 2.83 4.97 -5.95
N LEU A 25 1.82 5.22 -5.13
CA LEU A 25 1.29 4.24 -4.19
C LEU A 25 0.11 3.51 -4.83
N GLN A 26 0.14 2.19 -4.81
CA GLN A 26 -0.93 1.38 -5.36
C GLN A 26 -1.44 0.41 -4.30
N PHE A 27 -2.76 0.33 -4.18
CA PHE A 27 -3.42 -0.63 -3.31
C PHE A 27 -4.07 -1.70 -4.18
N TRP A 28 -3.55 -2.91 -4.09
CA TRP A 28 -4.07 -4.03 -4.87
C TRP A 28 -4.85 -4.98 -3.98
N THR A 29 -6.00 -5.43 -4.44
CA THR A 29 -6.83 -6.37 -3.72
C THR A 29 -7.55 -7.30 -4.67
N ILE A 30 -7.72 -8.56 -4.27
CA ILE A 30 -8.45 -9.56 -5.04
C ILE A 30 -9.91 -9.56 -4.58
N GLY A 31 -10.83 -9.72 -5.51
CA GLY A 31 -12.24 -9.93 -5.23
C GLY A 31 -13.15 -8.79 -5.67
N LYS A 32 -14.14 -8.48 -4.85
CA LYS A 32 -15.20 -7.51 -5.16
C LYS A 32 -14.78 -6.08 -4.83
N ALA A 33 -15.53 -5.12 -5.34
CA ALA A 33 -15.43 -3.70 -4.99
C ALA A 33 -15.54 -3.46 -3.46
N HIS A 34 -15.27 -2.24 -3.02
CA HIS A 34 -15.43 -1.87 -1.62
C HIS A 34 -16.89 -2.04 -1.18
N GLU A 35 -17.09 -2.71 -0.05
CA GLU A 35 -18.41 -2.79 0.58
C GLU A 35 -18.85 -1.38 1.05
N PRO A 36 -20.17 -1.08 1.04
CA PRO A 36 -20.67 0.26 1.36
C PRO A 36 -20.12 0.81 2.69
N TYR A 37 -20.04 -0.01 3.73
CA TYR A 37 -19.61 0.41 5.07
C TYR A 37 -18.14 0.83 5.17
N VAL A 38 -17.28 0.42 4.23
CA VAL A 38 -15.86 0.85 4.19
C VAL A 38 -15.57 1.83 3.07
N LYS A 39 -16.43 1.89 2.05
CA LYS A 39 -16.21 2.65 0.82
C LYS A 39 -15.92 4.12 1.10
N GLU A 40 -16.75 4.78 1.88
CA GLU A 40 -16.60 6.20 2.19
C GLU A 40 -15.27 6.50 2.88
N GLY A 41 -14.89 5.67 3.87
CA GLY A 41 -13.62 5.82 4.58
C GLY A 41 -12.41 5.58 3.67
N VAL A 42 -12.45 4.53 2.84
CA VAL A 42 -11.39 4.23 1.86
C VAL A 42 -11.22 5.39 0.87
N GLU A 43 -12.31 5.89 0.31
CA GLU A 43 -12.30 7.02 -0.63
C GLU A 43 -11.76 8.31 0.03
N MET A 44 -12.20 8.58 1.27
CA MET A 44 -11.73 9.73 2.05
C MET A 44 -10.21 9.68 2.26
N PHE A 45 -9.68 8.57 2.77
CA PHE A 45 -8.23 8.45 2.99
C PHE A 45 -7.44 8.43 1.69
N THR A 46 -7.93 7.77 0.65
CA THR A 46 -7.31 7.79 -0.68
C THR A 46 -7.19 9.22 -1.22
N LYS A 47 -8.26 10.00 -1.11
CA LYS A 47 -8.26 11.42 -1.51
C LYS A 47 -7.25 12.25 -0.70
N ARG A 48 -7.10 11.96 0.58
CA ARG A 48 -6.10 12.64 1.43
C ARG A 48 -4.66 12.24 1.04
N ILE A 49 -4.40 10.95 0.78
CA ILE A 49 -3.09 10.46 0.31
C ILE A 49 -2.71 11.12 -1.02
N ALA A 50 -3.67 11.38 -1.91
CA ALA A 50 -3.44 12.00 -3.20
C ALA A 50 -2.78 13.41 -3.11
N ASN A 51 -2.84 14.08 -1.97
CA ASN A 51 -2.13 15.34 -1.72
C ASN A 51 -0.62 15.16 -1.54
N TYR A 52 -0.15 13.91 -1.32
CA TYR A 52 1.26 13.59 -1.05
C TYR A 52 1.87 12.76 -2.19
N TYR A 53 1.16 11.76 -2.67
CA TYR A 53 1.59 10.82 -3.70
C TYR A 53 0.46 10.52 -4.68
N PRO A 54 0.76 10.31 -5.98
CA PRO A 54 -0.19 9.65 -6.86
C PRO A 54 -0.61 8.31 -6.25
N VAL A 55 -1.91 8.07 -6.16
CA VAL A 55 -2.45 6.88 -5.48
C VAL A 55 -3.62 6.30 -6.25
N GLU A 56 -3.72 4.96 -6.28
CA GLU A 56 -4.85 4.27 -6.90
C GLU A 56 -5.15 2.92 -6.23
N TRP A 57 -6.39 2.47 -6.40
CA TRP A 57 -6.83 1.13 -6.03
C TRP A 57 -7.02 0.28 -7.29
N ASN A 58 -6.42 -0.92 -7.27
CA ASN A 58 -6.57 -1.93 -8.30
C ASN A 58 -7.34 -3.12 -7.71
N ILE A 59 -8.61 -3.24 -8.06
CA ILE A 59 -9.45 -4.36 -7.64
C ILE A 59 -9.37 -5.43 -8.71
N ILE A 60 -8.61 -6.48 -8.42
CA ILE A 60 -8.34 -7.59 -9.33
C ILE A 60 -9.47 -8.60 -9.19
N ALA A 61 -10.16 -8.87 -10.29
CA ALA A 61 -11.26 -9.82 -10.30
C ALA A 61 -10.78 -11.25 -9.97
N THR A 62 -11.55 -11.97 -9.19
CA THR A 62 -11.33 -13.40 -8.98
C THR A 62 -11.44 -14.17 -10.30
N PRO A 63 -10.70 -15.29 -10.48
CA PRO A 63 -10.86 -16.14 -11.66
C PRO A 63 -12.31 -16.55 -11.89
N LYS A 64 -12.75 -16.61 -13.15
CA LYS A 64 -14.15 -16.94 -13.51
C LYS A 64 -14.61 -18.29 -12.96
N ASN A 65 -13.71 -19.26 -12.79
CA ASN A 65 -13.97 -20.59 -12.26
C ASN A 65 -13.59 -20.73 -10.76
N ALA A 66 -13.45 -19.63 -10.02
CA ALA A 66 -13.04 -19.64 -8.62
C ALA A 66 -13.85 -20.61 -7.75
N ALA A 67 -15.16 -20.68 -7.97
CA ALA A 67 -16.08 -21.54 -7.19
C ALA A 67 -15.83 -23.06 -7.39
N THR A 68 -15.14 -23.46 -8.47
CA THR A 68 -14.86 -24.87 -8.79
C THR A 68 -13.42 -25.28 -8.47
N LEU A 69 -12.58 -24.34 -8.08
CA LEU A 69 -11.20 -24.60 -7.75
C LEU A 69 -11.04 -25.01 -6.28
N SER A 70 -10.06 -25.87 -5.99
CA SER A 70 -9.59 -26.07 -4.63
C SER A 70 -8.94 -24.79 -4.11
N GLU A 71 -8.81 -24.65 -2.80
CA GLU A 71 -8.12 -23.50 -2.17
C GLU A 71 -6.71 -23.29 -2.74
N ALA A 72 -5.93 -24.38 -2.90
CA ALA A 72 -4.60 -24.34 -3.49
C ALA A 72 -4.64 -23.90 -4.95
N GLY A 73 -5.62 -24.42 -5.73
CA GLY A 73 -5.82 -24.04 -7.13
C GLY A 73 -6.21 -22.58 -7.28
N LEU A 74 -7.07 -22.08 -6.40
CA LEU A 74 -7.48 -20.67 -6.40
C LEU A 74 -6.31 -19.75 -6.07
N LYS A 75 -5.56 -20.01 -4.97
CA LYS A 75 -4.35 -19.27 -4.62
C LYS A 75 -3.34 -19.20 -5.76
N LYS A 76 -3.11 -20.33 -6.42
CA LYS A 76 -2.18 -20.40 -7.56
C LYS A 76 -2.67 -19.50 -8.71
N LYS A 77 -3.96 -19.61 -9.08
CA LYS A 77 -4.53 -18.80 -10.17
C LYS A 77 -4.52 -17.30 -9.86
N GLU A 78 -4.87 -16.91 -8.65
CA GLU A 78 -4.80 -15.52 -8.20
C GLU A 78 -3.36 -15.01 -8.23
N GLY A 79 -2.39 -15.83 -7.76
CA GLY A 79 -0.97 -15.52 -7.80
C GLY A 79 -0.46 -15.32 -9.23
N GLU A 80 -0.82 -16.20 -10.18
CA GLU A 80 -0.47 -16.08 -11.60
C GLU A 80 -0.95 -14.74 -12.19
N ILE A 81 -2.20 -14.36 -11.91
CA ILE A 81 -2.77 -13.08 -12.39
C ILE A 81 -1.99 -11.90 -11.85
N ILE A 82 -1.70 -11.88 -10.53
CA ILE A 82 -0.97 -10.79 -9.90
C ILE A 82 0.45 -10.70 -10.45
N LEU A 83 1.16 -11.83 -10.57
CA LEU A 83 2.53 -11.88 -11.10
C LEU A 83 2.63 -11.38 -12.53
N GLN A 84 1.60 -11.61 -13.37
CA GLN A 84 1.53 -11.08 -14.73
C GLN A 84 1.34 -9.55 -14.79
N LEU A 85 0.70 -8.97 -13.78
CA LEU A 85 0.45 -7.52 -13.70
C LEU A 85 1.66 -6.76 -13.13
N LEU A 86 2.49 -7.42 -12.31
CA LEU A 86 3.65 -6.82 -11.66
C LEU A 86 4.77 -6.56 -12.65
N GLN A 87 5.37 -5.39 -12.56
CA GLN A 87 6.61 -5.07 -13.27
C GLN A 87 7.83 -5.43 -12.40
N LYS A 88 8.98 -5.58 -13.04
CA LYS A 88 10.23 -5.93 -12.34
C LYS A 88 10.62 -4.88 -11.29
N GLU A 89 10.38 -3.61 -11.60
CA GLU A 89 10.74 -2.44 -10.79
C GLU A 89 9.73 -2.13 -9.68
N ASP A 90 8.59 -2.84 -9.64
CA ASP A 90 7.57 -2.61 -8.61
C ASP A 90 8.04 -3.16 -7.26
N TYR A 91 7.92 -2.32 -6.23
CA TYR A 91 8.17 -2.73 -4.87
C TYR A 91 6.89 -3.30 -4.25
N LEU A 92 6.84 -4.63 -4.12
CA LEU A 92 5.68 -5.35 -3.61
C LEU A 92 5.73 -5.49 -2.09
N VAL A 93 4.76 -4.90 -1.41
CA VAL A 93 4.48 -5.08 0.02
C VAL A 93 3.27 -5.99 0.15
N LEU A 94 3.48 -7.19 0.62
CA LEU A 94 2.40 -8.14 0.87
C LEU A 94 1.86 -7.96 2.28
N LEU A 95 0.53 -7.75 2.40
CA LEU A 95 -0.18 -7.79 3.67
C LEU A 95 -0.40 -9.26 4.06
N ASP A 96 0.28 -9.70 5.12
CA ASP A 96 0.20 -11.07 5.64
C ASP A 96 0.33 -11.04 7.17
N GLU A 97 -0.50 -11.79 7.89
CA GLU A 97 -0.50 -11.83 9.36
C GLU A 97 0.84 -12.30 9.96
N ARG A 98 1.62 -13.08 9.18
CA ARG A 98 2.95 -13.57 9.55
C ARG A 98 4.07 -12.59 9.21
N GLY A 99 3.72 -11.44 8.63
CA GLY A 99 4.66 -10.37 8.31
C GLY A 99 5.19 -9.65 9.54
N LYS A 100 6.14 -8.74 9.32
CA LYS A 100 6.64 -7.86 10.39
C LYS A 100 5.58 -6.83 10.74
N GLN A 101 5.34 -6.66 12.03
CA GLN A 101 4.52 -5.54 12.54
C GLN A 101 5.34 -4.26 12.52
N LEU A 102 4.69 -3.16 12.16
CA LEU A 102 5.29 -1.84 12.09
C LEU A 102 4.47 -0.86 12.92
N THR A 103 5.13 0.08 13.57
CA THR A 103 4.47 1.26 14.12
C THR A 103 4.10 2.23 12.99
N SER A 104 3.27 3.22 13.27
CA SER A 104 2.93 4.24 12.25
C SER A 104 4.16 5.02 11.79
N GLU A 105 5.13 5.26 12.69
CA GLU A 105 6.41 5.89 12.39
C GLU A 105 7.29 5.01 11.52
N ASP A 106 7.30 3.69 11.77
CA ASP A 106 8.02 2.74 10.91
C ASP A 106 7.46 2.73 9.49
N VAL A 107 6.12 2.78 9.34
CA VAL A 107 5.48 2.87 8.02
C VAL A 107 5.85 4.19 7.33
N ALA A 108 5.90 5.31 8.07
CA ALA A 108 6.32 6.60 7.55
C ALA A 108 7.78 6.56 7.05
N ALA A 109 8.69 6.04 7.88
CA ALA A 109 10.09 5.87 7.53
C ALA A 109 10.28 4.93 6.32
N PHE A 110 9.50 3.84 6.26
CA PHE A 110 9.49 2.90 5.15
C PHE A 110 9.13 3.57 3.82
N ILE A 111 8.01 4.32 3.78
CA ILE A 111 7.56 5.02 2.57
C ILE A 111 8.60 6.07 2.14
N GLN A 112 9.14 6.82 3.09
CA GLN A 112 10.17 7.83 2.82
C GLN A 112 11.44 7.21 2.23
N LEU A 113 11.90 6.09 2.80
CA LEU A 113 13.08 5.37 2.32
C LEU A 113 12.89 4.89 0.88
N ARG A 114 11.73 4.31 0.53
CA ARG A 114 11.44 3.87 -0.85
C ARG A 114 11.41 5.06 -1.81
N GLY A 115 10.87 6.20 -1.39
CA GLY A 115 10.91 7.43 -2.19
C GLY A 115 12.35 7.91 -2.46
N ASN A 116 13.23 7.84 -1.46
CA ASN A 116 14.63 8.21 -1.58
C ASN A 116 15.42 7.25 -2.50
N GLU A 117 15.06 5.97 -2.53
CA GLU A 117 15.62 4.96 -3.43
C GLU A 117 15.06 5.03 -4.87
N SER A 118 14.28 6.07 -5.16
CA SER A 118 13.67 6.29 -6.48
C SER A 118 12.76 5.14 -6.94
N ALA A 119 12.11 4.44 -6.01
CA ALA A 119 11.07 3.48 -6.33
C ALA A 119 9.99 4.15 -7.17
N LYS A 120 9.60 3.51 -8.28
CA LYS A 120 8.54 4.04 -9.15
C LYS A 120 7.17 3.76 -8.56
N ASN A 121 6.95 2.55 -8.08
CA ASN A 121 5.69 2.10 -7.50
C ASN A 121 5.95 1.35 -6.20
N ILE A 122 5.15 1.65 -5.17
CA ILE A 122 4.97 0.76 -4.03
C ILE A 122 3.56 0.17 -4.16
N ILE A 123 3.49 -1.14 -4.23
CA ILE A 123 2.23 -1.89 -4.32
C ILE A 123 1.98 -2.56 -2.99
N PHE A 124 0.90 -2.15 -2.31
CA PHE A 124 0.40 -2.84 -1.13
C PHE A 124 -0.66 -3.84 -1.56
N LEU A 125 -0.35 -5.12 -1.43
CA LEU A 125 -1.22 -6.21 -1.86
C LEU A 125 -1.94 -6.84 -0.68
N ILE A 126 -3.28 -6.85 -0.74
CA ILE A 126 -4.16 -7.62 0.12
C ILE A 126 -4.52 -8.90 -0.63
N GLY A 127 -4.09 -10.04 -0.13
CA GLY A 127 -4.33 -11.35 -0.74
C GLY A 127 -5.82 -11.74 -0.83
N GLY A 128 -6.10 -12.89 -1.44
CA GLY A 128 -7.44 -13.46 -1.51
C GLY A 128 -7.84 -14.18 -0.22
N ALA A 129 -9.07 -14.75 -0.21
CA ALA A 129 -9.71 -15.34 0.97
C ALA A 129 -8.88 -16.46 1.65
N TYR A 130 -8.06 -17.15 0.88
CA TYR A 130 -7.19 -18.25 1.38
C TYR A 130 -5.71 -17.85 1.46
N GLY A 131 -5.40 -16.55 1.40
CA GLY A 131 -4.05 -16.03 1.35
C GLY A 131 -3.47 -15.99 -0.08
N VAL A 132 -2.15 -16.08 -0.20
CA VAL A 132 -1.43 -15.95 -1.48
C VAL A 132 -0.63 -17.21 -1.82
N SER A 133 -0.25 -17.37 -3.10
CA SER A 133 0.60 -18.47 -3.56
C SER A 133 2.05 -18.31 -3.08
N GLU A 134 2.80 -19.43 -3.06
CA GLU A 134 4.20 -19.42 -2.63
C GLU A 134 5.07 -18.56 -3.54
N GLU A 135 4.83 -18.59 -4.85
CA GLU A 135 5.57 -17.79 -5.84
C GLU A 135 5.38 -16.29 -5.58
N LEU A 136 4.14 -15.89 -5.24
CA LEU A 136 3.84 -14.49 -4.92
C LEU A 136 4.46 -14.09 -3.58
N MET A 137 4.48 -15.01 -2.61
CA MET A 137 5.15 -14.84 -1.31
C MET A 137 6.66 -14.64 -1.49
N GLN A 138 7.29 -15.35 -2.43
CA GLN A 138 8.71 -15.20 -2.77
C GLN A 138 9.00 -13.92 -3.56
N ARG A 139 8.05 -13.47 -4.41
CA ARG A 139 8.18 -12.21 -5.18
C ARG A 139 8.08 -10.98 -4.28
N ALA A 140 7.39 -11.08 -3.14
CA ALA A 140 7.19 -9.94 -2.25
C ALA A 140 8.53 -9.41 -1.72
N ASN A 141 8.75 -8.11 -1.88
CA ASN A 141 9.92 -7.42 -1.34
C ASN A 141 9.81 -7.21 0.18
N TYR A 142 8.59 -7.10 0.68
CA TYR A 142 8.32 -6.93 2.10
C TYR A 142 7.00 -7.61 2.48
N LYS A 143 6.94 -8.16 3.70
CA LYS A 143 5.73 -8.75 4.28
C LYS A 143 5.38 -7.95 5.52
N TRP A 144 4.20 -7.31 5.48
CA TRP A 144 3.73 -6.42 6.55
C TRP A 144 2.49 -7.00 7.22
N SER A 145 2.53 -7.15 8.53
CA SER A 145 1.38 -7.49 9.36
C SER A 145 0.80 -6.22 9.99
N LEU A 146 -0.47 -5.95 9.72
CA LEU A 146 -1.16 -4.82 10.34
C LEU A 146 -1.47 -5.08 11.82
N SER A 147 -1.63 -6.35 12.18
CA SER A 147 -2.00 -6.79 13.53
C SER A 147 -1.82 -8.31 13.64
N PRO A 148 -1.59 -8.85 14.84
CA PRO A 148 -1.70 -10.30 15.08
C PRO A 148 -3.15 -10.80 15.03
N LEU A 149 -4.13 -9.89 14.98
CA LEU A 149 -5.55 -10.23 14.82
C LEU A 149 -5.88 -10.44 13.34
N VAL A 150 -6.80 -11.34 13.06
CA VAL A 150 -7.36 -11.56 11.73
C VAL A 150 -8.53 -10.60 11.51
N PHE A 151 -8.51 -9.86 10.41
CA PHE A 151 -9.57 -8.93 10.02
C PHE A 151 -10.26 -9.37 8.72
N PRO A 152 -11.57 -9.06 8.57
CA PRO A 152 -12.22 -9.14 7.26
C PRO A 152 -11.47 -8.30 6.22
N HIS A 153 -11.29 -8.81 5.00
CA HIS A 153 -10.53 -8.14 3.94
C HIS A 153 -11.00 -6.71 3.65
N GLN A 154 -12.29 -6.45 3.76
CA GLN A 154 -12.84 -5.11 3.56
C GLN A 154 -12.32 -4.13 4.62
N LEU A 155 -12.25 -4.56 5.89
CA LEU A 155 -11.73 -3.74 6.98
C LEU A 155 -10.22 -3.51 6.82
N VAL A 156 -9.46 -4.52 6.37
CA VAL A 156 -8.04 -4.38 6.05
C VAL A 156 -7.79 -3.24 5.06
N ARG A 157 -8.66 -3.07 4.05
CA ARG A 157 -8.56 -1.97 3.08
C ARG A 157 -8.64 -0.60 3.74
N LEU A 158 -9.58 -0.45 4.67
CA LEU A 158 -9.78 0.81 5.39
C LEU A 158 -8.61 1.12 6.33
N ILE A 159 -8.16 0.10 7.09
CA ILE A 159 -7.01 0.24 8.01
C ILE A 159 -5.75 0.59 7.22
N LEU A 160 -5.50 -0.10 6.10
CA LEU A 160 -4.34 0.17 5.24
C LEU A 160 -4.37 1.61 4.70
N ALA A 161 -5.50 2.06 4.18
CA ALA A 161 -5.64 3.42 3.66
C ALA A 161 -5.39 4.47 4.75
N GLU A 162 -5.93 4.26 5.96
CA GLU A 162 -5.71 5.14 7.10
C GLU A 162 -4.24 5.16 7.53
N GLN A 163 -3.59 4.00 7.67
CA GLN A 163 -2.19 3.92 8.11
C GLN A 163 -1.23 4.52 7.09
N VAL A 164 -1.47 4.35 5.80
CA VAL A 164 -0.66 5.00 4.76
C VAL A 164 -0.88 6.52 4.76
N TYR A 165 -2.12 7.00 4.96
CA TYR A 165 -2.36 8.44 5.13
C TYR A 165 -1.65 8.99 6.36
N ARG A 166 -1.74 8.30 7.51
CA ARG A 166 -1.03 8.65 8.76
C ARG A 166 0.47 8.76 8.54
N ALA A 167 1.06 7.78 7.85
CA ALA A 167 2.48 7.80 7.49
C ALA A 167 2.85 9.01 6.62
N CYS A 168 2.01 9.37 5.65
CA CYS A 168 2.19 10.58 4.84
C CYS A 168 2.19 11.86 5.70
N SER A 169 1.24 11.96 6.65
CA SER A 169 1.13 13.13 7.54
C SER A 169 2.33 13.23 8.52
N ILE A 170 2.83 12.09 9.03
CA ILE A 170 4.05 12.04 9.85
C ILE A 170 5.24 12.60 9.06
N ASN A 171 5.45 12.14 7.82
CA ASN A 171 6.54 12.58 6.96
C ASN A 171 6.47 14.09 6.60
N ARG A 172 5.32 14.73 6.83
CA ARG A 172 5.11 16.17 6.62
C ARG A 172 5.02 16.97 7.92
N ASN A 173 5.23 16.33 9.08
CA ASN A 173 5.08 16.94 10.41
C ASN A 173 3.69 17.58 10.62
N GLU A 174 2.64 16.96 10.07
CA GLU A 174 1.27 17.43 10.22
C GLU A 174 0.62 16.92 11.51
N LYS A 175 -0.37 17.68 12.03
CA LYS A 175 -1.01 17.42 13.35
C LYS A 175 -1.93 16.18 13.38
N TYR A 176 -2.03 15.39 12.33
CA TYR A 176 -2.89 14.21 12.32
C TYR A 176 -2.38 13.10 13.25
N HIS A 177 -1.07 13.03 13.48
CA HIS A 177 -0.45 12.09 14.39
C HIS A 177 -0.22 12.77 15.75
N HIS A 178 -0.89 12.26 16.78
CA HIS A 178 -0.61 12.61 18.17
C HIS A 178 0.09 11.40 18.80
N SER A 179 1.37 11.54 19.13
CA SER A 179 2.13 10.61 19.97
C SER A 179 1.75 10.77 21.42
#